data_3eb472cd68cf8e844437cfd34126cc0d
#
_entry.id   3eb472cd68cf8e844437cfd34126cc0d
#
_cell.length_a   1.000
_cell.length_b   1.000
_cell.length_c   1.000
_cell.angle_alpha   90.00
_cell.angle_beta   90.00
_cell.angle_gamma   90.00
#
_symmetry.space_group_name_H-M   'P 1'
#
loop_
_entity.id
_entity.type
_entity.pdbx_description
1 polymer ?
#
loop_
_entity_poly.entity_id
_entity_poly.type
_entity_poly.pdbx_seq_one_letter_code
_entity_poly.pdbx_strand_id
1 'polypeptide(L)'
;GNALAGGLLRGLVRRGVTRVINTRLVGLVREDGRVTGVTVSRDGKEMTIGARRAVILAAGGFERNQSMREEYLPKPTSETWSVTPFPNNTGDAIRAGRAVGAAVEFMDLAWWAPTMRLPSRHTPNTETRVGMFMERGWPGSVIVNQQGSRFVNEAISYNDFGYAMIAEHQRSGACSPCWMVFDATFRKKYVVGGLMPGMMEPDRSLPPEWFDNVLYRAQTIGELARKIGVPADTLSETVGRMNGFARTGKDTEFGRGDNVYDRYFGDRFVAPNPCLGPIEKAPFYAVRVDLGDIGTKGGLKVDARARVVDEAGQPITGLYAIGNCSGSVMAASYPGAGGTLGPAMTFGFIAVNDIAAATTNRPADELMRDAAGA
;
A
#
# COMPACT_ATOMS: atom_id res chain seq x y z
N GLY A 1 -0.34 -13.40 6.10
CA GLY A 1 -1.02 -12.40 6.96
C GLY A 1 -2.03 -13.03 7.91
N ASN A 2 -3.09 -13.66 7.43
CA ASN A 2 -4.19 -14.14 8.30
C ASN A 2 -3.75 -15.18 9.34
N ALA A 3 -2.88 -16.12 8.97
CA ALA A 3 -2.39 -17.13 9.91
C ALA A 3 -1.58 -16.50 11.06
N LEU A 4 -0.73 -15.52 10.76
CA LEU A 4 0.03 -14.78 11.78
C LEU A 4 -0.91 -14.01 12.71
N ALA A 5 -1.83 -13.21 12.15
CA ALA A 5 -2.80 -12.44 12.94
C ALA A 5 -3.69 -13.36 13.80
N GLY A 6 -4.17 -14.47 13.23
CA GLY A 6 -4.96 -15.49 13.94
C GLY A 6 -4.18 -16.15 15.08
N GLY A 7 -2.88 -16.46 14.87
CA GLY A 7 -2.00 -16.99 15.88
C GLY A 7 -1.79 -16.05 17.06
N LEU A 8 -1.55 -14.76 16.77
CA LEU A 8 -1.41 -13.73 17.80
C LEU A 8 -2.74 -13.51 18.56
N LEU A 9 -3.87 -13.44 17.86
CA LEU A 9 -5.18 -13.34 18.48
C LEU A 9 -5.47 -14.52 19.42
N ARG A 10 -5.16 -15.76 18.99
CA ARG A 10 -5.28 -16.94 19.84
C ARG A 10 -4.42 -16.83 21.10
N GLY A 11 -3.20 -16.25 20.96
CA GLY A 11 -2.32 -15.97 22.09
C GLY A 11 -2.92 -15.02 23.11
N LEU A 12 -3.56 -13.92 22.64
CA LEU A 12 -4.27 -12.96 23.49
C LEU A 12 -5.45 -13.60 24.22
N VAL A 13 -6.26 -14.39 23.49
CA VAL A 13 -7.42 -15.09 24.08
C VAL A 13 -7.00 -16.04 25.19
N ARG A 14 -5.95 -16.88 24.93
CA ARG A 14 -5.45 -17.83 25.93
C ARG A 14 -4.90 -17.19 27.19
N ARG A 15 -4.39 -15.96 27.08
CA ARG A 15 -3.85 -15.20 28.22
C ARG A 15 -4.87 -14.31 28.91
N GLY A 16 -6.14 -14.39 28.54
CA GLY A 16 -7.22 -13.59 29.13
C GLY A 16 -7.07 -12.08 28.90
N VAL A 17 -6.36 -11.66 27.84
CA VAL A 17 -6.22 -10.22 27.52
C VAL A 17 -7.57 -9.67 27.11
N THR A 18 -8.03 -8.63 27.81
CA THR A 18 -9.30 -7.94 27.51
C THR A 18 -9.23 -7.29 26.12
N ARG A 19 -10.24 -7.55 25.29
CA ARG A 19 -10.36 -6.98 23.94
C ARG A 19 -11.67 -6.21 23.88
N VAL A 20 -11.55 -4.92 23.55
CA VAL A 20 -12.71 -4.04 23.40
C VAL A 20 -12.83 -3.72 21.92
N ILE A 21 -13.82 -4.28 21.25
CA ILE A 21 -14.09 -4.08 19.82
C ILE A 21 -15.11 -2.95 19.61
N ASN A 22 -15.20 -2.47 18.35
CA ASN A 22 -16.10 -1.36 17.96
C ASN A 22 -15.90 -0.11 18.84
N THR A 23 -14.64 0.16 19.18
CA THR A 23 -14.29 1.24 20.10
C THR A 23 -13.20 2.09 19.47
N ARG A 24 -13.53 3.32 19.12
CA ARG A 24 -12.68 4.27 18.43
C ARG A 24 -11.86 5.08 19.42
N LEU A 25 -10.57 5.29 19.14
CA LEU A 25 -9.74 6.24 19.88
C LEU A 25 -10.17 7.67 19.53
N VAL A 26 -10.46 8.48 20.56
CA VAL A 26 -10.81 9.89 20.46
C VAL A 26 -9.64 10.77 20.89
N GLY A 27 -8.96 10.41 21.98
CA GLY A 27 -7.85 11.20 22.52
C GLY A 27 -7.02 10.45 23.55
N LEU A 28 -6.02 11.14 24.07
CA LEU A 28 -5.15 10.67 25.15
C LEU A 28 -5.45 11.47 26.41
N VAL A 29 -5.45 10.80 27.57
CA VAL A 29 -5.54 11.45 28.89
C VAL A 29 -4.12 11.72 29.36
N ARG A 30 -3.83 12.96 29.73
CA ARG A 30 -2.52 13.38 30.25
C ARG A 30 -2.69 14.07 31.60
N GLU A 31 -1.99 13.58 32.61
CA GLU A 31 -1.97 14.10 33.98
C GLU A 31 -0.52 14.24 34.43
N ASP A 32 -0.17 15.33 35.05
CA ASP A 32 1.20 15.62 35.54
C ASP A 32 2.33 15.34 34.56
N GLY A 33 2.09 15.71 33.29
CA GLY A 33 3.06 15.51 32.22
C GLY A 33 3.14 14.09 31.64
N ARG A 34 2.40 13.12 32.20
CA ARG A 34 2.36 11.72 31.80
C ARG A 34 1.05 11.36 31.10
N VAL A 35 1.12 10.48 30.10
CA VAL A 35 -0.08 9.86 29.53
C VAL A 35 -0.53 8.73 30.46
N THR A 36 -1.76 8.87 31.00
CA THR A 36 -2.36 7.98 32.00
C THR A 36 -3.56 7.19 31.48
N GLY A 37 -3.95 7.40 30.21
CA GLY A 37 -5.09 6.71 29.64
C GLY A 37 -5.46 7.18 28.24
N VAL A 38 -6.61 6.70 27.80
CA VAL A 38 -7.21 7.04 26.51
C VAL A 38 -8.67 7.43 26.68
N THR A 39 -9.13 8.39 25.88
CA THR A 39 -10.56 8.63 25.66
C THR A 39 -10.98 7.87 24.43
N VAL A 40 -12.02 7.08 24.53
CA VAL A 40 -12.55 6.27 23.45
C VAL A 40 -14.04 6.51 23.27
N SER A 41 -14.55 6.28 22.05
CA SER A 41 -15.97 6.34 21.74
C SER A 41 -16.49 4.96 21.35
N ARG A 42 -17.58 4.54 21.97
CA ARG A 42 -18.30 3.32 21.66
C ARG A 42 -19.80 3.59 21.66
N ASP A 43 -20.47 3.21 20.58
CA ASP A 43 -21.92 3.40 20.41
C ASP A 43 -22.35 4.87 20.65
N GLY A 44 -21.52 5.83 20.18
CA GLY A 44 -21.74 7.27 20.35
C GLY A 44 -21.46 7.82 21.75
N LYS A 45 -21.01 7.00 22.71
CA LYS A 45 -20.66 7.44 24.07
C LYS A 45 -19.15 7.44 24.26
N GLU A 46 -18.65 8.52 24.82
CA GLU A 46 -17.25 8.63 25.22
C GLU A 46 -17.03 8.05 26.62
N MET A 47 -15.89 7.40 26.78
CA MET A 47 -15.45 6.88 28.08
C MET A 47 -13.94 6.94 28.19
N THR A 48 -13.42 7.01 29.38
CA THR A 48 -12.00 6.97 29.68
C THR A 48 -11.57 5.56 30.08
N ILE A 49 -10.46 5.08 29.54
CA ILE A 49 -9.80 3.84 29.96
C ILE A 49 -8.43 4.22 30.51
N GLY A 50 -8.23 4.00 31.81
CA GLY A 50 -6.95 4.29 32.47
C GLY A 50 -5.87 3.26 32.11
N ALA A 51 -4.62 3.71 31.99
CA ALA A 51 -3.44 2.90 31.77
C ALA A 51 -2.47 3.03 32.95
N ARG A 52 -2.26 1.95 33.70
CA ARG A 52 -1.40 1.96 34.89
C ARG A 52 0.08 2.17 34.56
N ARG A 53 0.55 1.67 33.41
CA ARG A 53 1.96 1.71 33.03
C ARG A 53 2.20 2.62 31.83
N ALA A 54 1.54 2.35 30.72
CA ALA A 54 1.71 3.10 29.47
C ALA A 54 0.55 2.83 28.52
N VAL A 55 0.44 3.69 27.49
CA VAL A 55 -0.39 3.52 26.31
C VAL A 55 0.53 3.22 25.12
N ILE A 56 0.23 2.16 24.37
CA ILE A 56 0.91 1.83 23.11
C ILE A 56 -0.09 2.08 21.97
N LEU A 57 0.21 3.06 21.14
CA LEU A 57 -0.57 3.36 19.94
C LEU A 57 -0.18 2.39 18.80
N ALA A 58 -1.15 1.66 18.26
CA ALA A 58 -0.95 0.67 17.21
C ALA A 58 -2.11 0.64 16.20
N ALA A 59 -2.75 1.81 15.97
CA ALA A 59 -4.01 1.92 15.23
C ALA A 59 -3.84 2.13 13.71
N GLY A 60 -2.67 1.86 13.16
CA GLY A 60 -2.41 2.01 11.73
C GLY A 60 -2.13 3.46 11.30
N GLY A 61 -2.08 3.68 10.00
CA GLY A 61 -1.77 4.97 9.39
C GLY A 61 -2.99 5.86 9.17
N PHE A 62 -2.89 6.75 8.18
CA PHE A 62 -3.96 7.70 7.84
C PHE A 62 -4.41 7.60 6.37
N GLU A 63 -4.13 6.52 5.70
CA GLU A 63 -4.42 6.33 4.28
C GLU A 63 -5.91 6.41 3.93
N ARG A 64 -6.81 6.22 4.91
CA ARG A 64 -8.26 6.35 4.77
C ARG A 64 -8.82 7.69 5.31
N ASN A 65 -7.97 8.69 5.45
CA ASN A 65 -8.35 10.04 5.84
C ASN A 65 -8.01 11.04 4.73
N GLN A 66 -9.02 11.46 3.95
CA GLN A 66 -8.81 12.33 2.79
C GLN A 66 -8.14 13.66 3.19
N SER A 67 -8.57 14.28 4.29
CA SER A 67 -7.99 15.56 4.74
C SER A 67 -6.51 15.44 5.08
N MET A 68 -6.10 14.38 5.80
CA MET A 68 -4.69 14.13 6.10
C MET A 68 -3.89 13.77 4.84
N ARG A 69 -4.49 13.05 3.90
CA ARG A 69 -3.84 12.80 2.60
C ARG A 69 -3.58 14.10 1.83
N GLU A 70 -4.56 14.99 1.79
CA GLU A 70 -4.43 16.30 1.13
C GLU A 70 -3.43 17.22 1.83
N GLU A 71 -3.32 17.12 3.14
CA GLU A 71 -2.34 17.89 3.93
C GLU A 71 -0.90 17.41 3.66
N TYR A 72 -0.68 16.10 3.61
CA TYR A 72 0.68 15.54 3.68
C TYR A 72 1.18 14.85 2.41
N LEU A 73 0.31 14.09 1.72
CA LEU A 73 0.78 13.24 0.62
C LEU A 73 0.89 13.99 -0.72
N PRO A 74 1.76 13.51 -1.63
CA PRO A 74 1.83 14.02 -3.00
C PRO A 74 0.46 13.97 -3.70
N LYS A 75 0.20 14.97 -4.53
CA LYS A 75 -1.05 15.08 -5.28
C LYS A 75 -0.89 14.64 -6.73
N PRO A 76 -1.96 14.09 -7.33
CA PRO A 76 -3.29 13.86 -6.76
C PRO A 76 -3.31 12.67 -5.81
N THR A 77 -4.20 12.70 -4.83
CA THR A 77 -4.34 11.65 -3.82
C THR A 77 -5.81 11.42 -3.48
N SER A 78 -6.16 10.16 -3.20
CA SER A 78 -7.51 9.79 -2.79
C SER A 78 -7.48 8.66 -1.77
N GLU A 79 -8.28 8.79 -0.72
CA GLU A 79 -8.46 7.71 0.27
C GLU A 79 -9.03 6.43 -0.37
N THR A 80 -9.78 6.58 -1.47
CA THR A 80 -10.36 5.45 -2.19
C THR A 80 -9.32 4.63 -2.95
N TRP A 81 -8.09 5.11 -3.13
CA TRP A 81 -7.05 4.40 -3.89
C TRP A 81 -6.21 3.44 -3.04
N SER A 82 -6.30 3.52 -1.71
CA SER A 82 -5.62 2.58 -0.84
C SER A 82 -6.24 1.17 -0.90
N VAL A 83 -5.42 0.12 -0.75
CA VAL A 83 -5.89 -1.27 -0.65
C VAL A 83 -6.28 -1.66 0.77
N THR A 84 -6.04 -0.81 1.76
CA THR A 84 -6.39 -1.12 3.15
C THR A 84 -7.91 -1.11 3.35
N PRO A 85 -8.45 -1.92 4.27
CA PRO A 85 -9.90 -1.99 4.49
C PRO A 85 -10.49 -0.65 4.97
N PHE A 86 -11.60 -0.25 4.39
CA PHE A 86 -12.41 0.87 4.85
C PHE A 86 -13.38 0.39 5.95
N PRO A 87 -13.68 1.21 6.99
CA PRO A 87 -13.31 2.61 7.26
C PRO A 87 -12.15 2.78 8.28
N ASN A 88 -11.23 1.85 8.34
CA ASN A 88 -10.13 1.88 9.30
C ASN A 88 -8.95 2.76 8.82
N ASN A 89 -7.93 2.91 9.68
CA ASN A 89 -6.68 3.64 9.37
C ASN A 89 -6.93 5.11 9.00
N THR A 90 -7.65 5.80 9.87
CA THR A 90 -8.06 7.21 9.68
C THR A 90 -7.15 8.21 10.40
N GLY A 91 -5.97 7.76 10.90
CA GLY A 91 -4.99 8.62 11.56
C GLY A 91 -5.35 9.01 12.99
N ASP A 92 -6.29 8.31 13.64
CA ASP A 92 -6.78 8.69 14.98
C ASP A 92 -5.66 8.70 16.03
N ALA A 93 -4.75 7.71 15.99
CA ALA A 93 -3.61 7.63 16.89
C ALA A 93 -2.60 8.77 16.66
N ILE A 94 -2.36 9.12 15.40
CA ILE A 94 -1.44 10.21 15.04
C ILE A 94 -2.00 11.54 15.53
N ARG A 95 -3.28 11.81 15.29
CA ARG A 95 -3.96 13.03 15.77
C ARG A 95 -3.97 13.12 17.30
N ALA A 96 -4.29 12.01 17.97
CA ALA A 96 -4.29 11.96 19.45
C ALA A 96 -2.88 12.22 20.03
N GLY A 97 -1.82 11.65 19.41
CA GLY A 97 -0.44 11.91 19.81
C GLY A 97 -0.03 13.38 19.59
N ARG A 98 -0.35 13.95 18.43
CA ARG A 98 -0.08 15.38 18.16
C ARG A 98 -0.78 16.31 19.14
N ALA A 99 -1.99 15.99 19.53
CA ALA A 99 -2.76 16.78 20.51
C ALA A 99 -2.10 16.87 21.90
N VAL A 100 -1.22 15.93 22.25
CA VAL A 100 -0.43 15.95 23.49
C VAL A 100 1.03 16.39 23.27
N GLY A 101 1.34 16.95 22.10
CA GLY A 101 2.65 17.54 21.80
C GLY A 101 3.65 16.61 21.10
N ALA A 102 3.21 15.46 20.58
CA ALA A 102 4.10 14.57 19.86
C ALA A 102 4.54 15.14 18.51
N ALA A 103 5.83 14.99 18.19
CA ALA A 103 6.37 15.23 16.86
C ALA A 103 5.91 14.15 15.88
N VAL A 104 5.92 14.47 14.59
CA VAL A 104 5.65 13.54 13.48
C VAL A 104 6.80 13.53 12.48
N GLU A 105 6.92 12.47 11.74
CA GLU A 105 7.95 12.34 10.70
C GLU A 105 7.43 11.54 9.49
N PHE A 106 8.06 11.75 8.31
CA PHE A 106 7.76 11.05 7.06
C PHE A 106 6.30 11.15 6.59
N MET A 107 5.58 12.19 6.97
CA MET A 107 4.15 12.33 6.69
C MET A 107 3.81 12.39 5.20
N ASP A 108 4.76 12.76 4.36
CA ASP A 108 4.67 12.79 2.89
C ASP A 108 4.90 11.43 2.22
N LEU A 109 5.21 10.38 3.00
CA LEU A 109 5.54 9.05 2.49
C LEU A 109 4.42 8.03 2.71
N ALA A 110 4.29 7.13 1.73
CA ALA A 110 3.41 5.97 1.83
C ALA A 110 4.12 4.71 1.30
N TRP A 111 3.55 3.55 1.58
CA TRP A 111 3.86 2.28 0.95
C TRP A 111 3.17 2.24 -0.40
N TRP A 112 3.74 2.96 -1.38
CA TRP A 112 3.12 3.17 -2.68
C TRP A 112 2.91 1.86 -3.42
N ALA A 113 1.77 1.73 -4.06
CA ALA A 113 1.46 0.64 -4.97
C ALA A 113 0.48 1.11 -6.04
N PRO A 114 0.68 0.78 -7.31
CA PRO A 114 -0.36 0.96 -8.32
C PRO A 114 -1.55 0.07 -7.96
N THR A 115 -2.76 0.61 -8.09
CA THR A 115 -3.99 -0.08 -7.71
C THR A 115 -5.04 -0.01 -8.81
N MET A 116 -5.88 -1.02 -8.83
CA MET A 116 -7.02 -1.14 -9.71
C MET A 116 -8.32 -1.18 -8.89
N ARG A 117 -9.34 -0.49 -9.36
CA ARG A 117 -10.70 -0.59 -8.82
C ARG A 117 -11.35 -1.89 -9.26
N LEU A 118 -11.96 -2.62 -8.34
CA LEU A 118 -12.73 -3.81 -8.62
C LEU A 118 -14.07 -3.75 -7.88
N PRO A 119 -15.20 -3.61 -8.59
CA PRO A 119 -16.53 -3.70 -7.98
C PRO A 119 -16.78 -5.08 -7.39
N SER A 120 -17.52 -5.15 -6.30
CA SER A 120 -17.91 -6.42 -5.71
C SER A 120 -18.90 -7.15 -6.61
N ARG A 121 -18.71 -8.46 -6.77
CA ARG A 121 -19.66 -9.33 -7.49
C ARG A 121 -20.86 -9.73 -6.64
N HIS A 122 -20.75 -9.58 -5.33
CA HIS A 122 -21.73 -10.12 -4.38
C HIS A 122 -22.48 -9.03 -3.63
N THR A 123 -21.92 -7.84 -3.54
CA THR A 123 -22.49 -6.74 -2.77
C THR A 123 -22.63 -5.52 -3.68
N PRO A 124 -23.87 -5.16 -4.10
CA PRO A 124 -24.09 -3.99 -4.94
C PRO A 124 -23.50 -2.72 -4.31
N ASN A 125 -23.00 -1.83 -5.16
CA ASN A 125 -22.44 -0.52 -4.77
C ASN A 125 -21.23 -0.59 -3.81
N THR A 126 -20.61 -1.76 -3.66
CA THR A 126 -19.34 -1.89 -2.95
C THR A 126 -18.21 -2.16 -3.93
N GLU A 127 -17.07 -1.59 -3.66
CA GLU A 127 -15.87 -1.81 -4.44
C GLU A 127 -14.66 -2.00 -3.53
N THR A 128 -13.67 -2.70 -4.04
CA THR A 128 -12.38 -2.88 -3.40
C THR A 128 -11.28 -2.32 -4.28
N ARG A 129 -10.16 -2.01 -3.67
CA ARG A 129 -8.92 -1.72 -4.39
C ARG A 129 -8.02 -2.94 -4.31
N VAL A 130 -7.46 -3.30 -5.45
CA VAL A 130 -6.52 -4.41 -5.57
C VAL A 130 -5.18 -3.85 -6.01
N GLY A 131 -4.12 -4.22 -5.31
CA GLY A 131 -2.75 -3.83 -5.69
C GLY A 131 -2.31 -4.59 -6.93
N MET A 132 -1.65 -3.89 -7.84
CA MET A 132 -1.05 -4.46 -9.05
C MET A 132 0.45 -4.59 -8.82
N PHE A 133 0.88 -5.74 -8.31
CA PHE A 133 2.25 -5.91 -7.79
C PHE A 133 3.24 -6.41 -8.84
N MET A 134 3.02 -7.58 -9.43
CA MET A 134 3.97 -8.26 -10.32
C MET A 134 3.49 -8.31 -11.77
N GLU A 135 2.19 -8.38 -11.99
CA GLU A 135 1.58 -8.54 -13.31
C GLU A 135 1.95 -7.45 -14.30
N ARG A 136 2.31 -6.26 -13.81
CA ARG A 136 2.79 -5.13 -14.62
C ARG A 136 4.06 -5.47 -15.43
N GLY A 137 4.93 -6.31 -14.83
CA GLY A 137 6.18 -6.76 -15.42
C GLY A 137 6.05 -7.97 -16.35
N TRP A 138 4.88 -8.62 -16.43
CA TRP A 138 4.70 -9.78 -17.28
C TRP A 138 4.62 -9.44 -18.77
N PRO A 139 5.10 -10.36 -19.64
CA PRO A 139 5.22 -10.10 -21.07
C PRO A 139 3.86 -9.94 -21.76
N GLY A 140 3.75 -8.98 -22.68
CA GLY A 140 2.53 -8.71 -23.44
C GLY A 140 1.64 -7.63 -22.84
N SER A 141 2.22 -6.77 -22.00
CA SER A 141 1.55 -5.58 -21.46
C SER A 141 2.47 -4.35 -21.49
N VAL A 142 1.85 -3.18 -21.43
CA VAL A 142 2.50 -1.88 -21.29
C VAL A 142 1.66 -0.97 -20.42
N ILE A 143 2.29 -0.09 -19.63
CA ILE A 143 1.58 0.97 -18.91
C ILE A 143 1.90 2.32 -19.52
N VAL A 144 0.84 3.08 -19.80
CA VAL A 144 0.94 4.40 -20.41
C VAL A 144 0.23 5.45 -19.56
N ASN A 145 0.72 6.69 -19.65
CA ASN A 145 0.05 7.85 -19.08
C ASN A 145 -1.17 8.28 -19.96
N GLN A 146 -1.85 9.35 -19.60
CA GLN A 146 -3.02 9.86 -20.36
C GLN A 146 -2.66 10.41 -21.75
N GLN A 147 -1.37 10.58 -22.07
CA GLN A 147 -0.88 10.95 -23.38
C GLN A 147 -0.56 9.74 -24.26
N GLY A 148 -0.79 8.50 -23.76
CA GLY A 148 -0.48 7.27 -24.49
C GLY A 148 1.00 6.86 -24.49
N SER A 149 1.82 7.51 -23.68
CA SER A 149 3.28 7.32 -23.61
C SER A 149 3.70 6.51 -22.38
N ARG A 150 4.72 5.66 -22.54
CA ARG A 150 5.42 5.05 -21.42
C ARG A 150 6.20 6.10 -20.64
N PHE A 151 6.43 5.86 -19.37
CA PHE A 151 7.17 6.77 -18.49
C PHE A 151 8.12 6.05 -17.52
N VAL A 152 8.12 4.71 -17.51
CA VAL A 152 8.91 3.91 -16.57
C VAL A 152 9.05 2.47 -17.06
N ASN A 153 10.03 1.73 -16.52
CA ASN A 153 10.08 0.27 -16.57
C ASN A 153 8.95 -0.32 -15.72
N GLU A 154 7.99 -0.99 -16.33
CA GLU A 154 6.82 -1.54 -15.64
C GLU A 154 7.15 -2.70 -14.69
N ALA A 155 8.33 -3.33 -14.83
CA ALA A 155 8.75 -4.46 -14.03
C ALA A 155 9.47 -4.10 -12.72
N ILE A 156 9.80 -2.83 -12.48
CA ILE A 156 10.42 -2.38 -11.23
C ILE A 156 9.51 -2.65 -10.03
N SER A 157 10.04 -2.49 -8.81
CA SER A 157 9.24 -2.65 -7.59
C SER A 157 7.99 -1.78 -7.63
N TYR A 158 6.89 -2.25 -7.06
CA TYR A 158 5.63 -1.50 -7.06
C TYR A 158 5.71 -0.19 -6.28
N ASN A 159 6.58 -0.12 -5.26
CA ASN A 159 6.81 1.12 -4.53
C ASN A 159 7.55 2.14 -5.41
N ASP A 160 8.57 1.72 -6.14
CA ASP A 160 9.33 2.59 -7.06
C ASP A 160 8.46 2.99 -8.26
N PHE A 161 7.60 2.08 -8.71
CA PHE A 161 6.60 2.40 -9.73
C PHE A 161 5.64 3.51 -9.25
N GLY A 162 5.22 3.46 -7.98
CA GLY A 162 4.41 4.54 -7.37
C GLY A 162 5.16 5.89 -7.36
N TYR A 163 6.44 5.91 -7.01
CA TYR A 163 7.26 7.12 -7.11
C TYR A 163 7.40 7.61 -8.56
N ALA A 164 7.54 6.71 -9.52
CA ALA A 164 7.57 7.08 -10.94
C ALA A 164 6.24 7.69 -11.41
N MET A 165 5.09 7.17 -10.94
CA MET A 165 3.78 7.78 -11.21
C MET A 165 3.68 9.19 -10.64
N ILE A 166 4.20 9.44 -9.42
CA ILE A 166 4.24 10.77 -8.81
C ILE A 166 5.10 11.71 -9.65
N ALA A 167 6.32 11.30 -9.96
CA ALA A 167 7.25 12.11 -10.75
C ALA A 167 6.70 12.44 -12.15
N GLU A 168 6.11 11.46 -12.83
CA GLU A 168 5.50 11.68 -14.13
C GLU A 168 4.28 12.62 -14.04
N HIS A 169 3.45 12.48 -13.02
CA HIS A 169 2.33 13.39 -12.83
C HIS A 169 2.78 14.83 -12.54
N GLN A 170 3.81 15.01 -11.72
CA GLN A 170 4.40 16.32 -11.45
C GLN A 170 4.99 16.96 -12.70
N ARG A 171 5.59 16.16 -13.60
CA ARG A 171 6.19 16.62 -14.86
C ARG A 171 5.16 16.98 -15.92
N SER A 172 4.10 16.18 -16.07
CA SER A 172 3.18 16.24 -17.24
C SER A 172 1.72 16.53 -16.90
N GLY A 173 1.32 16.38 -15.63
CA GLY A 173 -0.10 16.39 -15.22
C GLY A 173 -0.89 15.16 -15.67
N ALA A 174 -0.25 14.19 -16.37
CA ALA A 174 -0.96 13.18 -17.15
C ALA A 174 -0.84 11.73 -16.62
N CYS A 175 -0.35 11.51 -15.38
CA CYS A 175 -0.18 10.17 -14.83
C CYS A 175 -1.12 9.86 -13.64
N SER A 176 -2.35 10.37 -13.70
CA SER A 176 -3.40 9.96 -12.74
C SER A 176 -4.76 10.19 -13.40
N PRO A 177 -5.38 9.11 -13.90
CA PRO A 177 -4.91 7.72 -13.93
C PRO A 177 -3.85 7.44 -15.00
N CYS A 178 -3.23 6.25 -14.88
CA CYS A 178 -2.52 5.59 -15.98
C CYS A 178 -3.37 4.43 -16.53
N TRP A 179 -2.92 3.83 -17.63
CA TRP A 179 -3.60 2.71 -18.28
C TRP A 179 -2.66 1.55 -18.52
N MET A 180 -2.99 0.37 -18.00
CA MET A 180 -2.32 -0.87 -18.40
C MET A 180 -3.02 -1.43 -19.64
N VAL A 181 -2.30 -1.52 -20.75
CA VAL A 181 -2.77 -2.02 -22.05
C VAL A 181 -2.15 -3.39 -22.30
N PHE A 182 -2.95 -4.33 -22.80
CA PHE A 182 -2.54 -5.70 -23.08
C PHE A 182 -3.45 -6.34 -24.13
N ASP A 183 -3.06 -7.52 -24.63
CA ASP A 183 -3.79 -8.23 -25.66
C ASP A 183 -4.54 -9.50 -25.18
N ALA A 184 -5.18 -10.19 -26.10
CA ALA A 184 -5.89 -11.43 -25.81
C ALA A 184 -5.00 -12.55 -25.27
N THR A 185 -3.70 -12.57 -25.64
CA THR A 185 -2.74 -13.55 -25.13
C THR A 185 -2.46 -13.34 -23.66
N PHE A 186 -2.20 -12.08 -23.29
CA PHE A 186 -2.03 -11.68 -21.89
C PHE A 186 -3.30 -11.97 -21.08
N ARG A 187 -4.47 -11.51 -21.56
CA ARG A 187 -5.75 -11.73 -20.89
C ARG A 187 -6.05 -13.20 -20.63
N LYS A 188 -5.72 -14.06 -21.57
CA LYS A 188 -5.91 -15.51 -21.44
C LYS A 188 -5.01 -16.12 -20.36
N LYS A 189 -3.76 -15.67 -20.25
CA LYS A 189 -2.69 -16.34 -19.50
C LYS A 189 -2.49 -15.78 -18.09
N TYR A 190 -2.63 -14.49 -17.89
CA TYR A 190 -2.21 -13.80 -16.66
C TYR A 190 -3.37 -13.17 -15.90
N VAL A 191 -3.17 -12.98 -14.59
CA VAL A 191 -4.06 -12.17 -13.76
C VAL A 191 -3.87 -10.69 -14.10
N VAL A 192 -4.90 -9.88 -13.88
CA VAL A 192 -4.84 -8.41 -13.99
C VAL A 192 -5.53 -7.84 -12.75
N GLY A 193 -4.74 -7.39 -11.77
CA GLY A 193 -5.29 -7.00 -10.49
C GLY A 193 -6.15 -8.11 -9.88
N GLY A 194 -7.46 -7.87 -9.75
CA GLY A 194 -8.39 -8.88 -9.24
C GLY A 194 -9.07 -9.75 -10.30
N LEU A 195 -8.74 -9.59 -11.58
CA LEU A 195 -9.29 -10.42 -12.66
C LEU A 195 -8.43 -11.67 -12.83
N MET A 196 -9.06 -12.84 -12.73
CA MET A 196 -8.39 -14.11 -12.99
C MET A 196 -8.04 -14.27 -14.47
N PRO A 197 -7.03 -15.10 -14.83
CA PRO A 197 -6.71 -15.38 -16.24
C PRO A 197 -7.93 -15.81 -17.03
N GLY A 198 -8.06 -15.33 -18.27
CA GLY A 198 -9.22 -15.64 -19.12
C GLY A 198 -9.41 -17.13 -19.42
N MET A 199 -8.37 -17.96 -19.25
CA MET A 199 -8.51 -19.42 -19.31
C MET A 199 -9.30 -19.98 -18.13
N MET A 200 -9.29 -19.32 -16.96
CA MET A 200 -10.03 -19.70 -15.76
C MET A 200 -11.33 -18.91 -15.65
N GLU A 201 -11.31 -17.65 -16.05
CA GLU A 201 -12.42 -16.72 -15.98
C GLU A 201 -12.59 -16.00 -17.33
N PRO A 202 -13.25 -16.64 -18.29
CA PRO A 202 -13.42 -16.05 -19.63
C PRO A 202 -14.32 -14.81 -19.57
N ASP A 203 -14.12 -13.89 -20.53
CA ASP A 203 -14.83 -12.61 -20.60
C ASP A 203 -16.36 -12.76 -20.50
N ARG A 204 -16.92 -13.84 -21.06
CA ARG A 204 -18.37 -14.12 -20.98
C ARG A 204 -18.90 -14.41 -19.57
N SER A 205 -18.01 -14.69 -18.61
CA SER A 205 -18.36 -14.91 -17.19
C SER A 205 -18.21 -13.65 -16.33
N LEU A 206 -17.65 -12.58 -16.90
CA LEU A 206 -17.57 -11.29 -16.21
C LEU A 206 -18.94 -10.59 -16.25
N PRO A 207 -19.27 -9.80 -15.20
CA PRO A 207 -20.46 -8.95 -15.24
C PRO A 207 -20.44 -8.03 -16.46
N PRO A 208 -21.51 -7.93 -17.25
CA PRO A 208 -21.54 -7.08 -18.46
C PRO A 208 -21.18 -5.62 -18.17
N GLU A 209 -21.59 -5.09 -17.02
CA GLU A 209 -21.33 -3.72 -16.56
C GLU A 209 -19.86 -3.44 -16.23
N TRP A 210 -19.01 -4.46 -16.19
CA TRP A 210 -17.56 -4.28 -16.01
C TRP A 210 -16.89 -3.87 -17.31
N PHE A 211 -17.50 -4.18 -18.47
CA PHE A 211 -16.94 -3.73 -19.76
C PHE A 211 -17.14 -2.22 -19.93
N ASP A 212 -16.09 -1.56 -20.42
CA ASP A 212 -15.96 -0.11 -20.55
C ASP A 212 -16.09 0.67 -19.21
N ASN A 213 -15.91 -0.03 -18.07
CA ASN A 213 -15.89 0.54 -16.72
C ASN A 213 -14.70 0.03 -15.89
N VAL A 214 -14.45 -1.28 -15.92
CA VAL A 214 -13.33 -1.95 -15.24
C VAL A 214 -12.33 -2.48 -16.24
N LEU A 215 -12.84 -3.19 -17.24
CA LEU A 215 -12.09 -3.80 -18.33
C LEU A 215 -12.57 -3.22 -19.67
N TYR A 216 -11.77 -2.36 -20.25
CA TYR A 216 -12.01 -1.81 -21.57
C TYR A 216 -11.56 -2.80 -22.63
N ARG A 217 -12.35 -3.00 -23.69
CA ARG A 217 -12.07 -3.96 -24.75
C ARG A 217 -12.39 -3.38 -26.13
N ALA A 218 -11.49 -3.63 -27.11
CA ALA A 218 -11.66 -3.20 -28.49
C ALA A 218 -10.98 -4.17 -29.48
N GLN A 219 -11.33 -4.09 -30.76
CA GLN A 219 -10.71 -4.91 -31.79
C GLN A 219 -9.39 -4.34 -32.32
N THR A 220 -9.17 -3.05 -32.16
CA THR A 220 -7.94 -2.35 -32.58
C THR A 220 -7.40 -1.49 -31.45
N ILE A 221 -6.09 -1.18 -31.48
CA ILE A 221 -5.45 -0.25 -30.54
C ILE A 221 -6.08 1.16 -30.64
N GLY A 222 -6.38 1.62 -31.86
CA GLY A 222 -7.01 2.93 -32.06
C GLY A 222 -8.43 3.02 -31.48
N GLU A 223 -9.23 1.96 -31.55
CA GLU A 223 -10.52 1.90 -30.87
C GLU A 223 -10.37 1.88 -29.35
N LEU A 224 -9.40 1.10 -28.83
CA LEU A 224 -9.11 1.05 -27.41
C LEU A 224 -8.68 2.43 -26.90
N ALA A 225 -7.80 3.11 -27.61
CA ALA A 225 -7.34 4.46 -27.29
C ALA A 225 -8.50 5.45 -27.13
N ARG A 226 -9.45 5.44 -28.08
CA ARG A 226 -10.67 6.28 -28.00
C ARG A 226 -11.51 5.95 -26.77
N LYS A 227 -11.68 4.67 -26.42
CA LYS A 227 -12.45 4.24 -25.25
C LYS A 227 -11.83 4.71 -23.94
N ILE A 228 -10.51 4.74 -23.84
CA ILE A 228 -9.79 5.14 -22.62
C ILE A 228 -9.37 6.62 -22.62
N GLY A 229 -9.70 7.36 -23.68
CA GLY A 229 -9.45 8.79 -23.76
C GLY A 229 -7.98 9.19 -23.94
N VAL A 230 -7.17 8.35 -24.60
CA VAL A 230 -5.76 8.65 -24.92
C VAL A 230 -5.57 8.88 -26.43
N PRO A 231 -4.56 9.64 -26.88
CA PRO A 231 -4.26 9.85 -28.29
C PRO A 231 -3.96 8.52 -29.01
N ALA A 232 -4.72 8.21 -30.06
CA ALA A 232 -4.66 6.92 -30.75
C ALA A 232 -3.32 6.67 -31.45
N ASP A 233 -2.76 7.70 -32.07
CA ASP A 233 -1.47 7.59 -32.78
C ASP A 233 -0.33 7.33 -31.77
N THR A 234 -0.28 8.09 -30.69
CA THR A 234 0.75 7.91 -29.65
C THR A 234 0.67 6.52 -29.01
N LEU A 235 -0.55 6.03 -28.69
CA LEU A 235 -0.70 4.70 -28.13
C LEU A 235 -0.27 3.62 -29.12
N SER A 236 -0.63 3.77 -30.41
CA SER A 236 -0.25 2.84 -31.47
C SER A 236 1.27 2.79 -31.66
N GLU A 237 1.95 3.94 -31.67
CA GLU A 237 3.40 4.02 -31.71
C GLU A 237 4.06 3.38 -30.50
N THR A 238 3.53 3.63 -29.29
CA THR A 238 4.02 3.03 -28.04
C THR A 238 3.93 1.50 -28.09
N VAL A 239 2.78 0.96 -28.50
CA VAL A 239 2.59 -0.49 -28.67
C VAL A 239 3.53 -1.02 -29.77
N GLY A 240 3.71 -0.30 -30.88
CA GLY A 240 4.64 -0.66 -31.95
C GLY A 240 6.09 -0.79 -31.47
N ARG A 241 6.57 0.18 -30.65
CA ARG A 241 7.91 0.11 -30.05
C ARG A 241 8.04 -1.09 -29.10
N MET A 242 7.02 -1.32 -28.23
CA MET A 242 7.00 -2.48 -27.33
C MET A 242 7.08 -3.80 -28.09
N ASN A 243 6.37 -3.93 -29.21
CA ASN A 243 6.43 -5.11 -30.06
C ASN A 243 7.83 -5.28 -30.68
N GLY A 244 8.50 -4.17 -31.03
CA GLY A 244 9.92 -4.17 -31.44
C GLY A 244 10.84 -4.70 -30.34
N PHE A 245 10.69 -4.22 -29.10
CA PHE A 245 11.47 -4.70 -27.95
C PHE A 245 11.19 -6.17 -27.64
N ALA A 246 9.94 -6.62 -27.76
CA ALA A 246 9.60 -8.03 -27.56
C ALA A 246 10.32 -8.95 -28.57
N ARG A 247 10.44 -8.54 -29.84
CA ARG A 247 11.15 -9.30 -30.87
C ARG A 247 12.65 -9.34 -30.63
N THR A 248 13.25 -8.21 -30.21
CA THR A 248 14.71 -8.12 -30.00
C THR A 248 15.12 -8.64 -28.61
N GLY A 249 14.18 -8.71 -27.67
CA GLY A 249 14.45 -9.03 -26.26
C GLY A 249 15.08 -7.89 -25.47
N LYS A 250 15.13 -6.67 -26.03
CA LYS A 250 15.79 -5.51 -25.42
C LYS A 250 14.88 -4.30 -25.42
N ASP A 251 14.53 -3.81 -24.24
CA ASP A 251 13.85 -2.52 -24.05
C ASP A 251 14.92 -1.41 -23.95
N THR A 252 15.05 -0.63 -25.01
CA THR A 252 16.04 0.46 -25.08
C THR A 252 15.54 1.77 -24.48
N GLU A 253 14.27 1.86 -24.07
CA GLU A 253 13.70 3.05 -23.45
C GLU A 253 13.90 3.05 -21.94
N PHE A 254 13.53 1.94 -21.28
CA PHE A 254 13.50 1.86 -19.81
C PHE A 254 14.21 0.62 -19.25
N GLY A 255 14.78 -0.24 -20.10
CA GLY A 255 15.56 -1.41 -19.68
C GLY A 255 14.73 -2.51 -19.00
N ARG A 256 13.45 -2.66 -19.37
CA ARG A 256 12.56 -3.69 -18.80
C ARG A 256 13.11 -5.08 -19.05
N GLY A 257 13.36 -5.83 -17.97
CA GLY A 257 13.93 -7.16 -18.01
C GLY A 257 15.46 -7.18 -18.13
N ASP A 258 16.16 -6.08 -17.91
CA ASP A 258 17.62 -6.03 -17.92
C ASP A 258 18.25 -6.49 -16.60
N ASN A 259 17.56 -6.32 -15.50
CA ASN A 259 18.05 -6.66 -14.16
C ASN A 259 17.46 -7.97 -13.61
N VAL A 260 18.06 -8.49 -12.55
CA VAL A 260 17.66 -9.76 -11.90
C VAL A 260 16.26 -9.68 -11.29
N TYR A 261 15.90 -8.54 -10.70
CA TYR A 261 14.60 -8.36 -10.07
C TYR A 261 13.45 -8.47 -11.09
N ASP A 262 13.56 -7.76 -12.21
CA ASP A 262 12.58 -7.82 -13.30
C ASP A 262 12.40 -9.25 -13.80
N ARG A 263 13.52 -9.93 -14.08
CA ARG A 263 13.54 -11.31 -14.60
C ARG A 263 13.00 -12.32 -13.61
N TYR A 264 13.21 -12.13 -12.30
CA TYR A 264 12.71 -13.02 -11.27
C TYR A 264 11.18 -13.07 -11.25
N PHE A 265 10.53 -11.92 -11.45
CA PHE A 265 9.07 -11.81 -11.51
C PHE A 265 8.51 -11.95 -12.94
N GLY A 266 9.34 -12.03 -13.94
CA GLY A 266 8.94 -12.28 -15.32
C GLY A 266 8.44 -13.71 -15.54
N ASP A 267 7.95 -13.98 -16.75
CA ASP A 267 7.55 -15.34 -17.14
C ASP A 267 8.74 -16.09 -17.74
N ARG A 268 9.36 -16.96 -16.96
CA ARG A 268 10.54 -17.74 -17.35
C ARG A 268 10.37 -18.59 -18.63
N PHE A 269 9.15 -18.80 -19.08
CA PHE A 269 8.86 -19.56 -20.31
C PHE A 269 8.78 -18.68 -21.55
N VAL A 270 8.99 -17.38 -21.41
CA VAL A 270 9.01 -16.43 -22.53
C VAL A 270 10.44 -16.03 -22.83
N ALA A 271 10.83 -16.20 -24.09
CA ALA A 271 12.15 -15.86 -24.61
C ALA A 271 11.99 -14.83 -25.74
N PRO A 272 13.00 -13.99 -25.98
CA PRO A 272 14.33 -13.94 -25.33
C PRO A 272 14.36 -13.19 -24.00
N ASN A 273 13.29 -12.47 -23.60
CA ASN A 273 13.20 -11.71 -22.37
C ASN A 273 11.90 -12.06 -21.63
N PRO A 274 11.96 -12.55 -20.38
CA PRO A 274 10.78 -12.98 -19.63
C PRO A 274 9.79 -11.86 -19.27
N CYS A 275 10.18 -10.60 -19.48
CA CYS A 275 9.36 -9.43 -19.19
C CYS A 275 8.77 -8.79 -20.46
N LEU A 276 9.19 -9.22 -21.66
CA LEU A 276 8.79 -8.63 -22.93
C LEU A 276 8.02 -9.63 -23.79
N GLY A 277 6.83 -9.23 -24.21
CA GLY A 277 5.99 -10.01 -25.12
C GLY A 277 5.19 -9.09 -26.04
N PRO A 278 4.83 -9.55 -27.25
CA PRO A 278 4.09 -8.73 -28.20
C PRO A 278 2.65 -8.46 -27.73
N ILE A 279 2.12 -7.32 -28.11
CA ILE A 279 0.73 -6.88 -27.95
C ILE A 279 0.13 -6.80 -29.35
N GLU A 280 -0.29 -7.94 -29.91
CA GLU A 280 -0.64 -8.05 -31.34
C GLU A 280 -1.97 -8.78 -31.61
N LYS A 281 -2.50 -9.52 -30.62
CA LYS A 281 -3.69 -10.35 -30.81
C LYS A 281 -4.95 -9.71 -30.27
N ALA A 282 -5.84 -9.33 -31.15
CA ALA A 282 -7.18 -8.86 -30.76
C ALA A 282 -7.99 -9.93 -30.02
N PRO A 283 -8.93 -9.55 -29.13
CA PRO A 283 -9.18 -8.17 -28.72
C PRO A 283 -8.07 -7.62 -27.82
N PHE A 284 -7.93 -6.28 -27.87
CA PHE A 284 -7.04 -5.54 -27.00
C PHE A 284 -7.83 -5.04 -25.79
N TYR A 285 -7.12 -4.90 -24.68
CA TYR A 285 -7.72 -4.56 -23.39
C TYR A 285 -6.97 -3.43 -22.70
N ALA A 286 -7.68 -2.71 -21.85
CA ALA A 286 -7.07 -1.78 -20.91
C ALA A 286 -7.77 -1.83 -19.56
N VAL A 287 -7.00 -1.60 -18.50
CA VAL A 287 -7.51 -1.35 -17.15
C VAL A 287 -6.91 -0.06 -16.61
N ARG A 288 -7.72 0.66 -15.82
CA ARG A 288 -7.28 1.88 -15.14
C ARG A 288 -6.35 1.53 -13.99
N VAL A 289 -5.25 2.27 -13.89
CA VAL A 289 -4.25 2.15 -12.82
C VAL A 289 -4.19 3.49 -12.08
N ASP A 290 -4.49 3.46 -10.80
CA ASP A 290 -4.41 4.63 -9.92
C ASP A 290 -3.18 4.55 -9.01
N LEU A 291 -2.67 5.70 -8.58
CA LEU A 291 -1.60 5.81 -7.58
C LEU A 291 -2.19 5.52 -6.19
N GLY A 292 -2.15 4.26 -5.81
CA GLY A 292 -2.59 3.83 -4.49
C GLY A 292 -1.45 3.53 -3.53
N ASP A 293 -1.81 2.93 -2.41
CA ASP A 293 -0.89 2.52 -1.36
C ASP A 293 -1.40 1.28 -0.62
N ILE A 294 -0.51 0.66 0.13
CA ILE A 294 -0.82 -0.40 1.10
C ILE A 294 -0.71 0.12 2.55
N GLY A 295 -0.81 1.44 2.73
CA GLY A 295 -0.73 2.18 3.99
C GLY A 295 0.21 3.36 3.91
N THR A 296 0.14 4.27 4.89
CA THR A 296 1.06 5.40 5.03
C THR A 296 2.30 5.00 5.83
N LYS A 297 3.42 5.69 5.58
CA LYS A 297 4.69 5.52 6.31
C LYS A 297 4.87 6.56 7.41
N GLY A 298 4.23 7.72 7.23
CA GLY A 298 4.29 8.81 8.18
C GLY A 298 3.50 8.52 9.45
N GLY A 299 4.02 9.04 10.57
CA GLY A 299 3.37 8.88 11.86
C GLY A 299 4.10 9.62 12.97
N LEU A 300 3.78 9.27 14.20
CA LEU A 300 4.41 9.84 15.39
C LEU A 300 5.91 9.50 15.41
N LYS A 301 6.74 10.50 15.67
CA LYS A 301 8.16 10.29 15.84
C LYS A 301 8.44 9.51 17.11
N VAL A 302 9.28 8.47 17.00
CA VAL A 302 9.64 7.59 18.11
C VAL A 302 11.16 7.45 18.23
N ASP A 303 11.61 7.16 19.44
CA ASP A 303 13.01 6.77 19.66
C ASP A 303 13.25 5.26 19.45
N ALA A 304 14.48 4.80 19.63
CA ALA A 304 14.86 3.40 19.47
C ALA A 304 14.14 2.42 20.43
N ARG A 305 13.44 2.94 21.44
CA ARG A 305 12.63 2.17 22.40
C ARG A 305 11.13 2.26 22.12
N ALA A 306 10.76 2.82 20.95
CA ALA A 306 9.38 3.09 20.55
C ALA A 306 8.64 4.12 21.42
N ARG A 307 9.35 4.90 22.24
CA ARG A 307 8.74 5.98 23.01
C ARG A 307 8.44 7.14 22.09
N VAL A 308 7.23 7.67 22.14
CA VAL A 308 6.87 8.86 21.37
C VAL A 308 7.63 10.06 21.91
N VAL A 309 8.19 10.89 21.02
CA VAL A 309 8.94 12.08 21.38
C VAL A 309 8.22 13.36 20.93
N ASP A 310 8.49 14.45 21.63
CA ASP A 310 8.06 15.80 21.25
C ASP A 310 8.98 16.44 20.22
N GLU A 311 8.72 17.69 19.83
CA GLU A 311 9.52 18.44 18.86
C GLU A 311 10.97 18.70 19.34
N ALA A 312 11.23 18.69 20.64
CA ALA A 312 12.55 18.78 21.22
C ALA A 312 13.27 17.43 21.32
N GLY A 313 12.63 16.34 20.86
CA GLY A 313 13.15 14.99 20.93
C GLY A 313 13.06 14.36 22.33
N GLN A 314 12.29 14.95 23.25
CA GLN A 314 12.12 14.41 24.60
C GLN A 314 10.97 13.40 24.64
N PRO A 315 11.14 12.23 25.28
CA PRO A 315 10.08 11.24 25.39
C PRO A 315 8.86 11.78 26.15
N ILE A 316 7.66 11.60 25.58
CA ILE A 316 6.39 11.83 26.27
C ILE A 316 6.15 10.66 27.20
N THR A 317 6.25 10.90 28.49
CA THR A 317 6.15 9.85 29.52
C THR A 317 4.86 9.07 29.42
N GLY A 318 4.97 7.72 29.40
CA GLY A 318 3.82 6.82 29.34
C GLY A 318 3.21 6.63 27.95
N LEU A 319 3.84 7.16 26.88
CA LEU A 319 3.32 7.04 25.51
C LEU A 319 4.33 6.36 24.59
N TYR A 320 3.85 5.33 23.88
CA TYR A 320 4.58 4.57 22.85
C TYR A 320 3.77 4.51 21.57
N ALA A 321 4.45 4.36 20.43
CA ALA A 321 3.78 4.15 19.14
C ALA A 321 4.54 3.12 18.30
N ILE A 322 3.79 2.26 17.58
CA ILE A 322 4.34 1.18 16.75
C ILE A 322 3.53 1.00 15.47
N GLY A 323 4.13 0.37 14.47
CA GLY A 323 3.47 0.13 13.18
C GLY A 323 3.23 1.44 12.41
N ASN A 324 2.21 1.47 11.55
CA ASN A 324 2.00 2.62 10.67
C ASN A 324 1.48 3.89 11.36
N CYS A 325 1.21 3.88 12.67
CA CYS A 325 0.97 5.13 13.41
C CYS A 325 2.24 5.76 13.97
N SER A 326 3.39 5.09 13.86
CA SER A 326 4.72 5.68 14.07
C SER A 326 5.43 5.90 12.74
N GLY A 327 6.37 6.85 12.71
CA GLY A 327 7.24 7.05 11.56
C GLY A 327 7.99 5.76 11.19
N SER A 328 7.98 5.39 9.92
CA SER A 328 8.55 4.13 9.48
C SER A 328 10.07 4.12 9.58
N VAL A 329 10.64 3.13 10.28
CA VAL A 329 12.09 2.91 10.33
C VAL A 329 12.70 2.68 8.92
N MET A 330 11.89 2.35 7.92
CA MET A 330 12.32 2.18 6.53
C MET A 330 12.41 3.51 5.77
N ALA A 331 11.91 4.60 6.34
CA ALA A 331 11.86 5.92 5.71
C ALA A 331 11.35 5.84 4.25
N ALA A 332 12.06 6.42 3.27
CA ALA A 332 11.68 6.37 1.85
C ALA A 332 11.86 4.99 1.20
N SER A 333 12.67 4.09 1.78
CA SER A 333 12.98 2.78 1.20
C SER A 333 11.85 1.75 1.43
N TYR A 334 11.85 0.70 0.61
CA TYR A 334 10.93 -0.44 0.77
C TYR A 334 11.65 -1.77 0.54
N PRO A 335 11.96 -2.52 1.59
CA PRO A 335 12.75 -3.75 1.48
C PRO A 335 11.96 -4.95 0.94
N GLY A 336 10.63 -4.82 0.81
CA GLY A 336 9.75 -5.88 0.31
C GLY A 336 8.66 -6.30 1.31
N ALA A 337 8.04 -7.44 1.04
CA ALA A 337 6.97 -8.00 1.86
C ALA A 337 7.41 -8.20 3.31
N GLY A 338 6.56 -7.76 4.26
CA GLY A 338 6.88 -7.77 5.70
C GLY A 338 7.42 -6.44 6.23
N GLY A 339 7.71 -5.47 5.35
CA GLY A 339 8.22 -4.14 5.73
C GLY A 339 7.32 -3.34 6.68
N THR A 340 6.06 -3.69 6.82
CA THR A 340 5.11 -3.11 7.79
C THR A 340 5.01 -3.96 9.07
N LEU A 341 4.71 -5.24 8.94
CA LEU A 341 4.48 -6.14 10.08
C LEU A 341 5.76 -6.45 10.85
N GLY A 342 6.90 -6.58 10.16
CA GLY A 342 8.19 -6.82 10.79
C GLY A 342 8.53 -5.74 11.82
N PRO A 343 8.66 -4.46 11.41
CA PRO A 343 8.88 -3.36 12.33
C PRO A 343 7.81 -3.23 13.41
N ALA A 344 6.53 -3.38 13.07
CA ALA A 344 5.43 -3.29 14.05
C ALA A 344 5.59 -4.30 15.19
N MET A 345 5.92 -5.56 14.87
CA MET A 345 6.14 -6.60 15.89
C MET A 345 7.44 -6.39 16.67
N THR A 346 8.53 -6.00 16.00
CA THR A 346 9.82 -5.73 16.62
C THR A 346 9.73 -4.57 17.60
N PHE A 347 9.19 -3.43 17.18
CA PHE A 347 9.03 -2.29 18.07
C PHE A 347 7.96 -2.53 19.14
N GLY A 348 6.94 -3.36 18.87
CA GLY A 348 6.00 -3.82 19.89
C GLY A 348 6.68 -4.62 21.01
N PHE A 349 7.59 -5.54 20.64
CA PHE A 349 8.41 -6.29 21.58
C PHE A 349 9.35 -5.37 22.39
N ILE A 350 10.02 -4.44 21.73
CA ILE A 350 10.90 -3.45 22.37
C ILE A 350 10.11 -2.57 23.36
N ALA A 351 8.97 -2.02 22.95
CA ALA A 351 8.13 -1.18 23.79
C ALA A 351 7.69 -1.89 25.08
N VAL A 352 7.21 -3.13 24.97
CA VAL A 352 6.76 -3.91 26.12
C VAL A 352 7.90 -4.19 27.12
N ASN A 353 9.11 -4.49 26.60
CA ASN A 353 10.26 -4.70 27.47
C ASN A 353 10.75 -3.42 28.14
N ASP A 354 10.72 -2.27 27.44
CA ASP A 354 11.03 -0.96 28.05
C ASP A 354 10.04 -0.61 29.17
N ILE A 355 8.74 -0.81 28.95
CA ILE A 355 7.67 -0.63 29.96
C ILE A 355 7.89 -1.57 31.17
N ALA A 356 8.27 -2.82 30.95
CA ALA A 356 8.51 -3.80 32.00
C ALA A 356 9.76 -3.42 32.81
N ALA A 357 10.83 -3.01 32.16
CA ALA A 357 12.08 -2.56 32.82
C ALA A 357 11.84 -1.41 33.79
N ALA A 358 11.08 -0.39 33.32
CA ALA A 358 10.71 0.75 34.17
C ALA A 358 9.92 0.37 35.44
N THR A 359 9.31 -0.84 35.45
CA THR A 359 8.48 -1.30 36.57
C THR A 359 9.22 -2.29 37.50
N THR A 360 10.19 -3.02 36.95
CA THR A 360 10.91 -4.11 37.67
C THR A 360 12.29 -3.69 38.14
N ASN A 361 12.73 -2.51 37.76
CA ASN A 361 14.10 -1.99 37.97
C ASN A 361 15.19 -2.90 37.37
N ARG A 362 14.85 -3.73 36.35
CA ARG A 362 15.78 -4.57 35.58
C ARG A 362 16.06 -3.91 34.23
N PRO A 363 17.29 -3.99 33.70
CA PRO A 363 17.62 -3.47 32.39
C PRO A 363 16.76 -4.10 31.28
N ALA A 364 16.29 -3.30 30.33
CA ALA A 364 15.47 -3.76 29.21
C ALA A 364 16.19 -4.84 28.36
N ASP A 365 17.51 -4.68 28.17
CA ASP A 365 18.33 -5.64 27.42
C ASP A 365 18.43 -7.02 28.09
N GLU A 366 18.36 -7.08 29.40
CA GLU A 366 18.31 -8.34 30.16
C GLU A 366 16.95 -9.04 29.95
N LEU A 367 15.86 -8.28 30.04
CA LEU A 367 14.50 -8.79 29.79
C LEU A 367 14.33 -9.29 28.36
N MET A 368 14.96 -8.60 27.39
CA MET A 368 14.91 -9.04 25.97
C MET A 368 15.68 -10.34 25.74
N ARG A 369 16.83 -10.56 26.41
CA ARG A 369 17.58 -11.81 26.32
C ARG A 369 16.82 -12.99 26.94
N ASP A 370 16.20 -12.80 28.10
CA ASP A 370 15.38 -13.83 28.74
C ASP A 370 14.19 -14.26 27.87
N ALA A 371 13.54 -13.29 27.20
CA ALA A 371 12.43 -13.56 26.31
C ALA A 371 12.84 -14.23 24.99
N ALA A 372 14.08 -14.06 24.53
CA ALA A 372 14.62 -14.69 23.33
C ALA A 372 15.12 -16.13 23.58
N GLY A 373 15.39 -16.47 24.83
CA GLY A 373 15.83 -17.82 25.24
C GLY A 373 14.71 -18.77 25.69
N ALA A 374 13.48 -18.27 25.78
CA ALA A 374 12.29 -19.03 26.15
C ALA A 374 11.42 -19.37 24.93
#